data_75c8501d788d21849291149a1003403d
#
_entry.id   75c8501d788d21849291149a1003403d
#
_cell.length_a   1.000
_cell.length_b   1.000
_cell.length_c   1.000
_cell.angle_alpha   90.00
_cell.angle_beta   90.00
_cell.angle_gamma   90.00
#
_symmetry.space_group_name_H-M   'P 1'
#
loop_
_entity.id
_entity.type
_entity.pdbx_description
1 polymer ?
#
loop_
_entity_poly.entity_id
_entity_poly.type
_entity_poly.pdbx_seq_one_letter_code
_entity_poly.pdbx_strand_id
1 'polypeptide(L)'
;MSDHTNQIGGKFLVQPVGSEPIYCREKFTEEHRDIEQMVKEFGRERIYPNKEQIESFDKDLSLSLIRETGELGLLGVGVSEEYGGMDLDKITTAIVIESIATGYSSSFLTTFSVQTAIGMLPIAWFGTKEQKEKYLPKLVTGEWIGAYGLTEPSAGSDALSGKTKAVLSDDGKHYILDGEKIFITNGSWADVYTVFAQVDGNKFSAFIVDRDTPGFKVGPEEKKMGIKGSSTTPLTFTDAKVPVENLLYKVGKGATIAFNSLNIGRFKLGAAELGGMKETISYVTKYALERKQFGQSISNFDVIKGKLAQMVIKTYSADSMVYRTIGMIQDEIDKLDKSSDSYYLEMGEAMEKYAIESSMAKIYGSESMAYVLDEGIQTMGGYGFVEEYPLASTYRSDRINRIWEGSNEINRQIIAGYMIKRALLDELPIREKISEIDSFLSKSPSFNDSNPLSKEKYAIDTGKQMALLLFHNALNEYGQDLKHEQQLTEILANMFLELFTAESTLGRAAFSVESSQADLVVLDIARVHTAEVCLSLLNMALTGLNGITRGSL
;
A
#
# COMPACT_ATOMS: atom_id res chain seq x y z
N MET A 1 35.66 11.35 -4.23
CA MET A 1 34.44 11.58 -5.02
C MET A 1 33.47 10.51 -4.55
N SER A 2 32.56 10.86 -3.66
CA SER A 2 31.55 9.93 -3.15
C SER A 2 30.52 9.72 -4.26
N ASP A 3 30.44 8.50 -4.73
CA ASP A 3 29.44 8.03 -5.69
C ASP A 3 28.04 8.18 -5.06
N HIS A 4 27.42 9.34 -5.25
CA HIS A 4 25.98 9.48 -5.05
C HIS A 4 25.27 8.79 -6.22
N THR A 5 25.39 7.46 -6.27
CA THR A 5 24.54 6.66 -7.16
C THR A 5 23.10 6.90 -6.72
N ASN A 6 22.33 7.58 -7.59
CA ASN A 6 20.90 7.84 -7.41
C ASN A 6 20.22 6.57 -6.87
N GLN A 7 19.72 6.62 -5.65
CA GLN A 7 18.88 5.55 -5.12
C GLN A 7 17.55 5.58 -5.89
N ILE A 8 17.23 4.49 -6.56
CA ILE A 8 15.99 4.32 -7.34
C ILE A 8 15.42 2.93 -7.05
N GLY A 9 14.10 2.80 -7.07
CA GLY A 9 13.46 1.49 -6.91
C GLY A 9 13.86 0.49 -8.01
N GLY A 10 13.70 -0.81 -7.73
CA GLY A 10 14.13 -1.89 -8.62
C GLY A 10 15.62 -2.25 -8.54
N LYS A 11 16.42 -1.45 -7.86
CA LYS A 11 17.88 -1.64 -7.73
C LYS A 11 18.25 -2.94 -7.04
N PHE A 12 17.39 -3.44 -6.15
CA PHE A 12 17.58 -4.71 -5.47
C PHE A 12 17.81 -5.87 -6.44
N LEU A 13 17.25 -5.82 -7.66
CA LEU A 13 17.39 -6.89 -8.67
C LEU A 13 18.84 -7.02 -9.19
N VAL A 14 19.57 -5.92 -9.27
CA VAL A 14 20.94 -5.84 -9.81
C VAL A 14 22.04 -5.81 -8.73
N GLN A 15 21.65 -5.74 -7.46
CA GLN A 15 22.56 -5.74 -6.32
C GLN A 15 22.60 -7.12 -5.65
N PRO A 16 23.76 -7.57 -5.13
CA PRO A 16 23.83 -8.77 -4.31
C PRO A 16 22.97 -8.65 -3.05
N VAL A 17 22.39 -9.75 -2.58
CA VAL A 17 21.60 -9.79 -1.35
C VAL A 17 22.45 -9.27 -0.16
N GLY A 18 21.87 -8.35 0.62
CA GLY A 18 22.51 -7.77 1.79
C GLY A 18 23.54 -6.68 1.47
N SER A 19 23.52 -6.10 0.26
CA SER A 19 24.37 -4.95 -0.12
C SER A 19 23.98 -3.66 0.64
N GLU A 20 22.71 -3.55 1.02
CA GLU A 20 22.19 -2.39 1.75
C GLU A 20 21.50 -2.84 3.04
N PRO A 21 21.65 -2.09 4.14
CA PRO A 21 20.92 -2.37 5.37
C PRO A 21 19.43 -2.13 5.11
N ILE A 22 18.57 -2.99 5.64
CA ILE A 22 17.13 -2.80 5.55
C ILE A 22 16.59 -2.13 6.82
N TYR A 23 15.52 -1.34 6.67
CA TYR A 23 14.69 -0.92 7.79
C TYR A 23 13.70 -2.04 8.14
N CYS A 24 13.53 -2.32 9.42
CA CYS A 24 12.64 -3.35 9.94
C CYS A 24 12.08 -2.93 11.29
N ARG A 25 11.03 -3.60 11.75
CA ARG A 25 10.32 -3.29 12.99
C ARG A 25 11.24 -3.28 14.24
N GLU A 26 12.28 -4.08 14.25
CA GLU A 26 13.25 -4.15 15.32
C GLU A 26 14.01 -2.82 15.51
N LYS A 27 13.99 -1.94 14.50
CA LYS A 27 14.59 -0.58 14.53
C LYS A 27 13.63 0.51 14.98
N PHE A 28 12.42 0.18 15.38
CA PHE A 28 11.49 1.16 15.93
C PHE A 28 12.08 1.87 17.15
N THR A 29 11.96 3.18 17.16
CA THR A 29 12.35 4.03 18.30
C THR A 29 11.41 3.81 19.48
N GLU A 30 11.74 4.36 20.64
CA GLU A 30 10.85 4.37 21.82
C GLU A 30 9.54 5.12 21.48
N GLU A 31 9.62 6.27 20.83
CA GLU A 31 8.46 7.04 20.38
C GLU A 31 7.57 6.24 19.42
N HIS A 32 8.14 5.50 18.45
CA HIS A 32 7.36 4.61 17.58
C HIS A 32 6.60 3.54 18.37
N ARG A 33 7.21 2.98 19.43
CA ARG A 33 6.57 1.95 20.26
C ARG A 33 5.49 2.53 21.16
N ASP A 34 5.69 3.73 21.68
CA ASP A 34 4.69 4.42 22.49
C ASP A 34 3.45 4.77 21.66
N ILE A 35 3.65 5.28 20.43
CA ILE A 35 2.56 5.54 19.50
C ILE A 35 1.86 4.22 19.09
N GLU A 36 2.61 3.17 18.79
CA GLU A 36 2.06 1.85 18.50
C GLU A 36 1.14 1.35 19.62
N GLN A 37 1.60 1.45 20.85
CA GLN A 37 0.86 1.02 22.04
C GLN A 37 -0.41 1.86 22.23
N MET A 38 -0.30 3.18 22.18
CA MET A 38 -1.42 4.10 22.32
C MET A 38 -2.54 3.82 21.28
N VAL A 39 -2.16 3.62 20.02
CA VAL A 39 -3.15 3.36 18.96
C VAL A 39 -3.77 1.97 19.11
N LYS A 40 -3.01 0.95 19.54
CA LYS A 40 -3.56 -0.38 19.86
C LYS A 40 -4.55 -0.35 21.01
N GLU A 41 -4.28 0.44 22.04
CA GLU A 41 -5.20 0.64 23.18
C GLU A 41 -6.48 1.32 22.71
N PHE A 42 -6.37 2.40 21.92
CA PHE A 42 -7.54 3.04 21.33
C PHE A 42 -8.37 2.05 20.48
N GLY A 43 -7.73 1.25 19.65
CA GLY A 43 -8.42 0.22 18.87
C GLY A 43 -9.20 -0.77 19.74
N ARG A 44 -8.58 -1.29 20.79
CA ARG A 44 -9.19 -2.28 21.69
C ARG A 44 -10.26 -1.70 22.61
N GLU A 45 -10.07 -0.50 23.10
CA GLU A 45 -10.95 0.10 24.11
C GLU A 45 -12.07 0.94 23.50
N ARG A 46 -11.85 1.56 22.35
CA ARG A 46 -12.81 2.48 21.72
C ARG A 46 -13.48 1.91 20.48
N ILE A 47 -12.72 1.24 19.58
CA ILE A 47 -13.28 0.73 18.33
C ILE A 47 -13.90 -0.65 18.53
N TYR A 48 -13.14 -1.60 19.09
CA TYR A 48 -13.57 -3.00 19.22
C TYR A 48 -14.92 -3.19 19.93
N PRO A 49 -15.22 -2.53 21.07
CA PRO A 49 -16.52 -2.65 21.73
C PRO A 49 -17.68 -2.11 20.89
N ASN A 50 -17.40 -1.20 19.96
CA ASN A 50 -18.39 -0.52 19.13
C ASN A 50 -18.45 -1.07 17.69
N LYS A 51 -17.68 -2.13 17.36
CA LYS A 51 -17.52 -2.61 15.97
C LYS A 51 -18.84 -2.97 15.29
N GLU A 52 -19.76 -3.62 16.00
CA GLU A 52 -21.05 -4.03 15.42
C GLU A 52 -21.92 -2.81 15.07
N GLN A 53 -21.91 -1.82 15.94
CA GLN A 53 -22.64 -0.57 15.73
C GLN A 53 -22.01 0.24 14.57
N ILE A 54 -20.67 0.30 14.48
CA ILE A 54 -19.96 0.89 13.34
C ILE A 54 -20.34 0.17 12.04
N GLU A 55 -20.26 -1.18 12.02
CA GLU A 55 -20.58 -1.98 10.82
C GLU A 55 -22.07 -1.91 10.42
N SER A 56 -22.96 -1.49 11.33
CA SER A 56 -24.37 -1.18 11.03
C SER A 56 -24.60 0.21 10.43
N PHE A 57 -23.54 0.95 10.10
CA PHE A 57 -23.58 2.29 9.52
C PHE A 57 -24.02 3.40 10.50
N ASP A 58 -23.62 3.32 11.77
CA ASP A 58 -23.83 4.41 12.71
C ASP A 58 -22.85 5.57 12.42
N LYS A 59 -23.37 6.59 11.74
CA LYS A 59 -22.60 7.76 11.35
C LYS A 59 -22.09 8.54 12.56
N ASP A 60 -22.97 8.80 13.53
CA ASP A 60 -22.66 9.69 14.66
C ASP A 60 -21.58 9.09 15.53
N LEU A 61 -21.67 7.79 15.82
CA LEU A 61 -20.64 7.05 16.52
C LEU A 61 -19.31 7.04 15.72
N SER A 62 -19.37 6.72 14.44
CA SER A 62 -18.17 6.65 13.59
C SER A 62 -17.43 8.00 13.55
N LEU A 63 -18.16 9.10 13.37
CA LEU A 63 -17.57 10.43 13.36
C LEU A 63 -17.08 10.89 14.74
N SER A 64 -17.75 10.47 15.83
CA SER A 64 -17.26 10.71 17.19
C SER A 64 -15.89 10.04 17.40
N LEU A 65 -15.75 8.77 17.00
CA LEU A 65 -14.48 8.05 17.09
C LEU A 65 -13.39 8.66 16.19
N ILE A 66 -13.74 9.18 15.01
CA ILE A 66 -12.79 9.93 14.17
C ILE A 66 -12.31 11.20 14.87
N ARG A 67 -13.19 11.96 15.53
CA ARG A 67 -12.77 13.13 16.31
C ARG A 67 -11.88 12.77 17.48
N GLU A 68 -12.17 11.67 18.19
CA GLU A 68 -11.29 11.15 19.25
C GLU A 68 -9.88 10.84 18.71
N THR A 69 -9.76 10.28 17.50
CA THR A 69 -8.43 10.10 16.86
C THR A 69 -7.78 11.43 16.50
N GLY A 70 -8.58 12.47 16.18
CA GLY A 70 -8.08 13.83 15.98
C GLY A 70 -7.53 14.45 17.26
N GLU A 71 -8.22 14.27 18.40
CA GLU A 71 -7.75 14.72 19.73
C GLU A 71 -6.43 14.06 20.15
N LEU A 72 -6.19 12.82 19.71
CA LEU A 72 -4.92 12.10 19.89
C LEU A 72 -3.85 12.49 18.85
N GLY A 73 -4.14 13.42 17.92
CA GLY A 73 -3.23 13.85 16.86
C GLY A 73 -3.11 12.85 15.67
N LEU A 74 -3.79 11.70 15.73
CA LEU A 74 -3.61 10.60 14.78
C LEU A 74 -4.09 10.93 13.36
N LEU A 75 -4.99 11.90 13.19
CA LEU A 75 -5.43 12.35 11.87
C LEU A 75 -4.36 13.20 11.17
N GLY A 76 -3.57 13.95 11.92
CA GLY A 76 -2.58 14.90 11.44
C GLY A 76 -1.14 14.40 11.44
N VAL A 77 -0.87 13.10 11.57
CA VAL A 77 0.49 12.53 11.72
C VAL A 77 1.49 13.08 10.69
N GLY A 78 1.12 13.14 9.42
CA GLY A 78 1.99 13.61 8.33
C GLY A 78 1.69 15.03 7.84
N VAL A 79 0.98 15.84 8.61
CA VAL A 79 0.63 17.24 8.33
C VAL A 79 1.50 18.15 9.20
N SER A 80 1.94 19.28 8.65
CA SER A 80 2.76 20.27 9.37
C SER A 80 2.07 20.78 10.64
N GLU A 81 2.88 21.03 11.68
CA GLU A 81 2.43 21.65 12.94
C GLU A 81 1.78 23.03 12.72
N GLU A 82 2.20 23.79 11.69
CA GLU A 82 1.59 25.07 11.31
C GLU A 82 0.08 24.97 11.10
N TYR A 83 -0.41 23.79 10.67
CA TYR A 83 -1.85 23.55 10.40
C TYR A 83 -2.48 22.59 11.42
N GLY A 84 -1.85 22.39 12.57
CA GLY A 84 -2.34 21.55 13.67
C GLY A 84 -2.00 20.06 13.53
N GLY A 85 -1.11 19.68 12.64
CA GLY A 85 -0.59 18.32 12.50
C GLY A 85 0.54 18.02 13.48
N MET A 86 1.15 16.85 13.35
CA MET A 86 2.27 16.38 14.18
C MET A 86 3.63 16.38 13.44
N ASP A 87 3.64 16.59 12.14
CA ASP A 87 4.82 16.56 11.25
C ASP A 87 5.76 15.35 11.43
N LEU A 88 5.17 14.16 11.73
CA LEU A 88 5.90 12.93 11.96
C LEU A 88 6.20 12.19 10.65
N ASP A 89 7.11 11.21 10.75
CA ASP A 89 7.62 10.46 9.62
C ASP A 89 6.63 9.46 9.00
N LYS A 90 7.01 8.84 7.87
CA LYS A 90 6.18 7.86 7.18
C LYS A 90 6.14 6.51 7.90
N ILE A 91 7.15 6.24 8.74
CA ILE A 91 7.19 5.05 9.59
C ILE A 91 6.08 5.14 10.62
N THR A 92 5.97 6.28 11.32
CA THR A 92 4.88 6.56 12.26
C THR A 92 3.51 6.47 11.57
N THR A 93 3.37 7.03 10.35
CA THR A 93 2.14 6.91 9.56
C THR A 93 1.74 5.44 9.34
N ALA A 94 2.71 4.56 9.04
CA ALA A 94 2.46 3.14 8.84
C ALA A 94 2.11 2.43 10.15
N ILE A 95 2.80 2.75 11.24
CA ILE A 95 2.52 2.20 12.58
C ILE A 95 1.08 2.51 13.00
N VAL A 96 0.64 3.75 12.81
CA VAL A 96 -0.72 4.17 13.15
C VAL A 96 -1.77 3.39 12.38
N ILE A 97 -1.62 3.31 11.04
CA ILE A 97 -2.63 2.60 10.21
C ILE A 97 -2.64 1.09 10.48
N GLU A 98 -1.48 0.49 10.75
CA GLU A 98 -1.39 -0.92 11.14
C GLU A 98 -2.08 -1.16 12.48
N SER A 99 -1.83 -0.30 13.47
CA SER A 99 -2.28 -0.49 14.86
C SER A 99 -3.79 -0.31 15.05
N ILE A 100 -4.44 0.50 14.21
CA ILE A 100 -5.91 0.68 14.20
C ILE A 100 -6.65 -0.65 13.95
N ALA A 101 -6.03 -1.62 13.28
CA ALA A 101 -6.62 -2.92 12.99
C ALA A 101 -7.02 -3.71 14.27
N THR A 102 -6.44 -3.38 15.43
CA THR A 102 -6.83 -3.95 16.74
C THR A 102 -8.29 -3.69 17.11
N GLY A 103 -8.93 -2.72 16.45
CA GLY A 103 -10.37 -2.45 16.58
C GLY A 103 -11.30 -3.43 15.86
N TYR A 104 -10.78 -4.32 15.02
CA TYR A 104 -11.55 -5.29 14.23
C TYR A 104 -12.72 -4.67 13.43
N SER A 105 -12.63 -3.41 13.03
CA SER A 105 -13.58 -2.75 12.15
C SER A 105 -12.89 -2.24 10.88
N SER A 106 -13.09 -2.98 9.79
CA SER A 106 -12.61 -2.57 8.47
C SER A 106 -13.29 -1.30 7.97
N SER A 107 -14.53 -1.04 8.40
CA SER A 107 -15.27 0.18 8.03
C SER A 107 -14.65 1.42 8.68
N PHE A 108 -14.32 1.36 9.98
CA PHE A 108 -13.62 2.44 10.67
C PHE A 108 -12.24 2.69 10.05
N LEU A 109 -11.47 1.61 9.86
CA LEU A 109 -10.14 1.66 9.24
C LEU A 109 -10.20 2.34 7.85
N THR A 110 -11.22 2.04 7.04
CA THR A 110 -11.43 2.65 5.72
C THR A 110 -11.67 4.16 5.83
N THR A 111 -12.60 4.58 6.70
CA THR A 111 -12.90 6.00 6.93
C THR A 111 -11.67 6.76 7.41
N PHE A 112 -10.96 6.22 8.41
CA PHE A 112 -9.73 6.77 8.96
C PHE A 112 -8.61 6.84 7.91
N SER A 113 -8.43 5.78 7.11
CA SER A 113 -7.39 5.72 6.08
C SER A 113 -7.58 6.80 5.01
N VAL A 114 -8.83 7.00 4.55
CA VAL A 114 -9.14 8.05 3.56
C VAL A 114 -8.94 9.43 4.17
N GLN A 115 -9.43 9.68 5.41
CA GLN A 115 -9.23 10.95 6.09
C GLN A 115 -7.75 11.33 6.21
N THR A 116 -6.90 10.40 6.62
CA THR A 116 -5.46 10.62 6.87
C THR A 116 -4.57 10.51 5.62
N ALA A 117 -5.15 10.26 4.43
CA ALA A 117 -4.43 10.18 3.17
C ALA A 117 -5.12 11.01 2.08
N ILE A 118 -5.82 10.36 1.17
CA ILE A 118 -6.36 10.99 -0.05
C ILE A 118 -7.43 12.06 0.22
N GLY A 119 -8.08 12.06 1.39
CA GLY A 119 -9.04 13.08 1.80
C GLY A 119 -8.41 14.40 2.26
N MET A 120 -7.16 14.38 2.72
CA MET A 120 -6.48 15.54 3.32
C MET A 120 -5.16 15.90 2.61
N LEU A 121 -4.31 14.92 2.31
CA LEU A 121 -2.95 15.17 1.81
C LEU A 121 -2.88 15.93 0.48
N PRO A 122 -3.83 15.79 -0.48
CA PRO A 122 -3.82 16.64 -1.66
C PRO A 122 -3.81 18.14 -1.31
N ILE A 123 -4.60 18.55 -0.32
CA ILE A 123 -4.63 19.95 0.16
C ILE A 123 -3.34 20.28 0.92
N ALA A 124 -2.87 19.40 1.80
CA ALA A 124 -1.66 19.60 2.56
C ALA A 124 -0.41 19.81 1.68
N TRP A 125 -0.32 19.12 0.55
CA TRP A 125 0.86 19.15 -0.31
C TRP A 125 0.80 20.16 -1.45
N PHE A 126 -0.39 20.33 -2.04
CA PHE A 126 -0.56 21.12 -3.26
C PHE A 126 -1.40 22.38 -3.07
N GLY A 127 -2.00 22.55 -1.89
CA GLY A 127 -2.80 23.75 -1.57
C GLY A 127 -1.96 25.00 -1.44
N THR A 128 -2.57 26.15 -1.76
CA THR A 128 -2.01 27.46 -1.39
C THR A 128 -2.04 27.62 0.13
N LYS A 129 -1.36 28.63 0.66
CA LYS A 129 -1.36 28.91 2.09
C LYS A 129 -2.80 29.14 2.60
N GLU A 130 -3.58 29.92 1.87
CA GLU A 130 -4.97 30.24 2.21
C GLU A 130 -5.86 28.96 2.20
N GLN A 131 -5.65 28.08 1.22
CA GLN A 131 -6.35 26.79 1.18
C GLN A 131 -5.98 25.92 2.37
N LYS A 132 -4.70 25.81 2.70
CA LYS A 132 -4.22 25.05 3.87
C LYS A 132 -4.79 25.60 5.18
N GLU A 133 -4.72 26.91 5.39
CA GLU A 133 -5.26 27.60 6.58
C GLU A 133 -6.78 27.41 6.72
N LYS A 134 -7.52 27.36 5.59
CA LYS A 134 -8.98 27.18 5.60
C LYS A 134 -9.39 25.75 5.96
N TYR A 135 -8.70 24.74 5.39
CA TYR A 135 -9.18 23.37 5.41
C TYR A 135 -8.47 22.47 6.41
N LEU A 136 -7.13 22.55 6.53
CA LEU A 136 -6.36 21.57 7.30
C LEU A 136 -6.68 21.57 8.80
N PRO A 137 -6.82 22.72 9.50
CA PRO A 137 -7.10 22.69 10.94
C PRO A 137 -8.38 21.92 11.30
N LYS A 138 -9.39 21.95 10.41
CA LYS A 138 -10.63 21.21 10.62
C LYS A 138 -10.55 19.74 10.24
N LEU A 139 -9.72 19.42 9.24
CA LEU A 139 -9.49 18.04 8.80
C LEU A 139 -8.63 17.25 9.80
N VAL A 140 -7.60 17.87 10.39
CA VAL A 140 -6.72 17.21 11.37
C VAL A 140 -7.39 16.96 12.72
N THR A 141 -8.43 17.74 13.06
CA THR A 141 -9.25 17.53 14.26
C THR A 141 -10.42 16.56 14.03
N GLY A 142 -10.73 16.25 12.78
CA GLY A 142 -11.94 15.48 12.44
C GLY A 142 -13.24 16.28 12.59
N GLU A 143 -13.18 17.62 12.77
CA GLU A 143 -14.35 18.50 12.66
C GLU A 143 -14.93 18.39 11.25
N TRP A 144 -14.08 18.41 10.24
CA TRP A 144 -14.44 18.16 8.85
C TRP A 144 -13.87 16.83 8.35
N ILE A 145 -14.66 16.18 7.50
CA ILE A 145 -14.27 14.94 6.82
C ILE A 145 -13.92 15.25 5.38
N GLY A 146 -12.82 14.65 4.92
CA GLY A 146 -12.34 14.74 3.54
C GLY A 146 -12.74 13.53 2.69
N ALA A 147 -12.98 13.77 1.40
CA ALA A 147 -13.20 12.73 0.41
C ALA A 147 -12.42 13.01 -0.89
N TYR A 148 -12.31 11.98 -1.74
CA TYR A 148 -11.50 12.02 -2.94
C TYR A 148 -12.29 11.53 -4.16
N GLY A 149 -12.67 12.46 -5.02
CA GLY A 149 -13.53 12.24 -6.18
C GLY A 149 -12.73 12.06 -7.47
N LEU A 150 -12.10 10.90 -7.66
CA LEU A 150 -11.33 10.57 -8.87
C LEU A 150 -12.15 9.69 -9.83
N THR A 151 -12.62 8.53 -9.36
CA THR A 151 -13.24 7.47 -10.16
C THR A 151 -14.55 7.91 -10.78
N GLU A 152 -14.74 7.60 -12.07
CA GLU A 152 -15.97 7.82 -12.82
C GLU A 152 -16.54 6.51 -13.35
N PRO A 153 -17.84 6.44 -13.76
CA PRO A 153 -18.44 5.22 -14.33
C PRO A 153 -17.67 4.63 -15.51
N SER A 154 -17.00 5.48 -16.30
CA SER A 154 -16.22 5.07 -17.47
C SER A 154 -14.71 5.11 -17.27
N ALA A 155 -14.22 5.51 -16.09
CA ALA A 155 -12.79 5.74 -15.81
C ALA A 155 -12.42 5.28 -14.37
N GLY A 156 -12.11 4.00 -14.25
CA GLY A 156 -11.56 3.42 -13.01
C GLY A 156 -10.04 3.34 -13.06
N SER A 157 -9.50 2.25 -13.63
CA SER A 157 -8.04 2.06 -13.78
C SER A 157 -7.41 3.09 -14.72
N ASP A 158 -8.11 3.50 -15.77
CA ASP A 158 -7.71 4.60 -16.66
C ASP A 158 -8.23 5.95 -16.12
N ALA A 159 -7.73 6.34 -14.94
CA ALA A 159 -8.24 7.50 -14.20
C ALA A 159 -8.11 8.83 -14.95
N LEU A 160 -7.11 8.98 -15.83
CA LEU A 160 -6.88 10.20 -16.60
C LEU A 160 -7.89 10.40 -17.73
N SER A 161 -8.61 9.35 -18.14
CA SER A 161 -9.66 9.40 -19.16
C SER A 161 -11.02 9.85 -18.62
N GLY A 162 -11.09 10.31 -17.36
CA GLY A 162 -12.29 10.87 -16.74
C GLY A 162 -12.92 11.98 -17.60
N LYS A 163 -14.26 12.02 -17.64
CA LYS A 163 -15.05 12.89 -18.51
C LYS A 163 -15.70 14.08 -17.80
N THR A 164 -15.64 14.14 -16.48
CA THR A 164 -16.09 15.31 -15.73
C THR A 164 -15.38 16.56 -16.25
N LYS A 165 -16.15 17.58 -16.61
CA LYS A 165 -15.64 18.82 -17.24
C LYS A 165 -15.58 19.93 -16.20
N ALA A 166 -14.66 20.88 -16.43
CA ALA A 166 -14.60 22.14 -15.71
C ALA A 166 -14.38 23.26 -16.72
N VAL A 167 -15.29 24.22 -16.79
CA VAL A 167 -15.25 25.35 -17.70
C VAL A 167 -15.18 26.64 -16.90
N LEU A 168 -14.24 27.54 -17.21
CA LEU A 168 -14.18 28.85 -16.57
C LEU A 168 -15.42 29.67 -16.94
N SER A 169 -16.10 30.25 -15.96
CA SER A 169 -17.26 31.13 -16.17
C SER A 169 -16.88 32.42 -16.90
N ASP A 170 -17.85 33.06 -17.58
CA ASP A 170 -17.60 34.29 -18.35
C ASP A 170 -17.07 35.45 -17.49
N ASP A 171 -17.43 35.51 -16.22
CA ASP A 171 -16.94 36.50 -15.26
C ASP A 171 -15.56 36.16 -14.66
N GLY A 172 -15.03 34.97 -15.00
CA GLY A 172 -13.71 34.49 -14.54
C GLY A 172 -13.64 34.15 -13.06
N LYS A 173 -14.78 34.06 -12.33
CA LYS A 173 -14.79 33.86 -10.87
C LYS A 173 -15.00 32.42 -10.45
N HIS A 174 -15.52 31.57 -11.33
CA HIS A 174 -15.84 30.18 -11.00
C HIS A 174 -15.40 29.24 -12.10
N TYR A 175 -15.07 27.99 -11.73
CA TYR A 175 -15.15 26.86 -12.64
C TYR A 175 -16.52 26.21 -12.52
N ILE A 176 -17.17 26.00 -13.65
CA ILE A 176 -18.46 25.30 -13.76
C ILE A 176 -18.16 23.82 -14.02
N LEU A 177 -18.46 22.97 -13.05
CA LEU A 177 -18.22 21.53 -13.14
C LEU A 177 -19.49 20.80 -13.56
N ASP A 178 -19.33 19.88 -14.56
CA ASP A 178 -20.38 18.97 -15.02
C ASP A 178 -19.85 17.56 -15.16
N GLY A 179 -20.55 16.59 -14.55
CA GLY A 179 -20.16 15.18 -14.57
C GLY A 179 -20.58 14.42 -13.33
N GLU A 180 -19.97 13.24 -13.16
CA GLU A 180 -20.25 12.39 -12.02
C GLU A 180 -19.02 11.63 -11.56
N LYS A 181 -18.97 11.27 -10.26
CA LYS A 181 -17.99 10.39 -9.65
C LYS A 181 -18.72 9.24 -8.99
N ILE A 182 -18.06 8.06 -8.90
CA ILE A 182 -18.65 6.88 -8.27
C ILE A 182 -17.70 6.26 -7.26
N PHE A 183 -18.26 5.50 -6.33
CA PHE A 183 -17.51 4.77 -5.29
C PHE A 183 -16.66 5.66 -4.39
N ILE A 184 -17.19 6.85 -4.05
CA ILE A 184 -16.44 7.82 -3.26
C ILE A 184 -16.57 7.51 -1.78
N THR A 185 -15.49 7.03 -1.18
CA THR A 185 -15.40 6.78 0.27
C THR A 185 -15.54 8.09 1.04
N ASN A 186 -16.19 8.03 2.18
CA ASN A 186 -16.61 9.17 3.00
C ASN A 186 -17.63 10.09 2.31
N GLY A 187 -18.13 9.75 1.13
CA GLY A 187 -18.90 10.67 0.28
C GLY A 187 -20.09 11.32 0.96
N SER A 188 -20.93 10.60 1.70
CA SER A 188 -22.08 11.21 2.41
C SER A 188 -21.70 11.90 3.71
N TRP A 189 -20.50 11.64 4.25
CA TRP A 189 -20.02 12.20 5.50
C TRP A 189 -19.12 13.43 5.32
N ALA A 190 -18.46 13.52 4.14
CA ALA A 190 -17.46 14.54 3.86
C ALA A 190 -18.06 15.96 3.80
N ASP A 191 -17.27 16.91 4.26
CA ASP A 191 -17.50 18.35 4.20
C ASP A 191 -16.74 18.98 3.04
N VAL A 192 -15.61 18.37 2.64
CA VAL A 192 -14.74 18.81 1.56
C VAL A 192 -14.28 17.64 0.69
N TYR A 193 -14.20 17.88 -0.61
CA TYR A 193 -13.87 16.88 -1.62
C TYR A 193 -12.74 17.39 -2.51
N THR A 194 -11.70 16.57 -2.71
CA THR A 194 -10.75 16.78 -3.82
C THR A 194 -11.33 16.12 -5.06
N VAL A 195 -11.72 16.90 -6.06
CA VAL A 195 -12.42 16.42 -7.26
C VAL A 195 -11.58 16.69 -8.50
N PHE A 196 -11.46 15.69 -9.38
CA PHE A 196 -10.73 15.78 -10.63
C PHE A 196 -11.65 16.02 -11.81
N ALA A 197 -11.28 16.96 -12.70
CA ALA A 197 -12.03 17.29 -13.90
C ALA A 197 -11.11 17.74 -15.05
N GLN A 198 -11.63 17.67 -16.28
CA GLN A 198 -10.94 18.12 -17.49
C GLN A 198 -11.26 19.60 -17.73
N VAL A 199 -10.26 20.46 -17.57
CA VAL A 199 -10.35 21.87 -17.99
C VAL A 199 -10.06 21.93 -19.50
N ASP A 200 -10.82 22.73 -20.23
CA ASP A 200 -10.71 22.86 -21.70
C ASP A 200 -10.71 21.53 -22.45
N GLY A 201 -11.34 20.51 -21.85
CA GLY A 201 -11.56 19.19 -22.46
C GLY A 201 -10.38 18.21 -22.37
N ASN A 202 -9.15 18.66 -22.02
CA ASN A 202 -7.96 17.80 -22.01
C ASN A 202 -6.91 18.15 -20.94
N LYS A 203 -7.17 19.14 -20.09
CA LYS A 203 -6.25 19.54 -19.02
C LYS A 203 -6.75 18.96 -17.69
N PHE A 204 -6.38 17.73 -17.40
CA PHE A 204 -6.74 17.06 -16.17
C PHE A 204 -6.26 17.84 -14.96
N SER A 205 -7.21 18.30 -14.13
CA SER A 205 -6.99 19.27 -13.04
C SER A 205 -7.73 18.81 -11.78
N ALA A 206 -7.36 19.35 -10.61
CA ALA A 206 -8.01 19.04 -9.35
C ALA A 206 -8.61 20.29 -8.73
N PHE A 207 -9.73 20.12 -8.03
CA PHE A 207 -10.49 21.19 -7.39
C PHE A 207 -10.86 20.80 -5.96
N ILE A 208 -10.86 21.76 -5.06
CA ILE A 208 -11.45 21.62 -3.73
C ILE A 208 -12.92 22.02 -3.84
N VAL A 209 -13.81 21.07 -3.56
CA VAL A 209 -15.27 21.29 -3.62
C VAL A 209 -15.82 21.20 -2.20
N ASP A 210 -16.43 22.28 -1.70
CA ASP A 210 -17.13 22.30 -0.43
C ASP A 210 -18.50 21.61 -0.59
N ARG A 211 -19.02 20.97 0.48
CA ARG A 211 -20.26 20.18 0.46
C ARG A 211 -21.49 20.98 0.01
N ASP A 212 -21.54 22.25 0.32
CA ASP A 212 -22.64 23.17 0.03
C ASP A 212 -22.51 23.89 -1.32
N THR A 213 -21.52 23.51 -2.15
CA THR A 213 -21.29 24.08 -3.47
C THR A 213 -22.58 23.98 -4.33
N PRO A 214 -23.13 25.12 -4.84
CA PRO A 214 -24.32 25.09 -5.67
C PRO A 214 -24.10 24.22 -6.93
N GLY A 215 -25.04 23.30 -7.21
CA GLY A 215 -24.94 22.37 -8.32
C GLY A 215 -24.24 21.05 -8.00
N PHE A 216 -23.66 20.91 -6.82
CA PHE A 216 -23.08 19.66 -6.31
C PHE A 216 -24.10 18.85 -5.51
N LYS A 217 -24.14 17.52 -5.71
CA LYS A 217 -25.01 16.61 -4.97
C LYS A 217 -24.31 15.31 -4.64
N VAL A 218 -24.52 14.83 -3.43
CA VAL A 218 -24.12 13.49 -3.00
C VAL A 218 -25.28 12.53 -3.19
N GLY A 219 -25.02 11.39 -3.82
CA GLY A 219 -26.02 10.36 -4.08
C GLY A 219 -26.21 9.38 -2.91
N PRO A 220 -27.00 8.31 -3.13
CA PRO A 220 -27.28 7.31 -2.11
C PRO A 220 -26.05 6.44 -1.80
N GLU A 221 -26.07 5.79 -0.61
CA GLU A 221 -25.03 4.84 -0.21
C GLU A 221 -25.05 3.58 -1.08
N GLU A 222 -23.87 3.11 -1.44
CA GLU A 222 -23.68 1.87 -2.18
C GLU A 222 -23.94 0.63 -1.30
N LYS A 223 -24.59 -0.38 -1.88
CA LYS A 223 -24.78 -1.69 -1.23
C LYS A 223 -23.55 -2.57 -1.44
N LYS A 224 -22.67 -2.61 -0.47
CA LYS A 224 -21.34 -3.24 -0.59
C LYS A 224 -21.30 -4.67 -0.06
N MET A 225 -20.34 -5.46 -0.55
CA MET A 225 -20.05 -6.80 -0.08
C MET A 225 -19.51 -6.79 1.36
N GLY A 226 -18.59 -5.87 1.66
CA GLY A 226 -17.95 -5.62 2.96
C GLY A 226 -17.84 -4.13 3.24
N ILE A 227 -17.12 -3.75 4.29
CA ILE A 227 -16.97 -2.35 4.76
C ILE A 227 -18.31 -1.60 4.80
N LYS A 228 -19.35 -2.29 5.29
CA LYS A 228 -20.74 -1.79 5.21
C LYS A 228 -20.97 -0.56 6.07
N GLY A 229 -20.20 -0.41 7.15
CA GLY A 229 -20.27 0.71 8.07
C GLY A 229 -19.55 1.98 7.60
N SER A 230 -18.83 1.96 6.47
CA SER A 230 -18.22 3.17 5.90
C SER A 230 -19.12 3.78 4.82
N SER A 231 -19.13 5.11 4.70
CA SER A 231 -19.84 5.78 3.60
C SER A 231 -19.13 5.53 2.26
N THR A 232 -19.93 5.26 1.23
CA THR A 232 -19.46 5.16 -0.15
C THR A 232 -20.60 5.57 -1.09
N THR A 233 -20.45 6.66 -1.82
CA THR A 233 -21.54 7.24 -2.62
C THR A 233 -21.06 7.70 -3.98
N PRO A 234 -21.97 7.83 -4.98
CA PRO A 234 -21.72 8.64 -6.15
C PRO A 234 -21.83 10.14 -5.82
N LEU A 235 -21.14 10.96 -6.62
CA LEU A 235 -21.21 12.42 -6.57
C LEU A 235 -21.66 12.92 -7.96
N THR A 236 -22.54 13.92 -7.99
CA THR A 236 -23.05 14.50 -9.25
C THR A 236 -22.81 16.00 -9.27
N PHE A 237 -22.33 16.49 -10.38
CA PHE A 237 -22.08 17.91 -10.67
C PHE A 237 -22.98 18.32 -11.84
N THR A 238 -23.84 19.32 -11.62
CA THR A 238 -24.72 19.90 -12.64
C THR A 238 -24.60 21.41 -12.52
N ASP A 239 -23.91 22.03 -13.46
CA ASP A 239 -23.55 23.46 -13.39
C ASP A 239 -22.95 23.84 -12.01
N ALA A 240 -22.11 22.96 -11.43
CA ALA A 240 -21.58 23.16 -10.09
C ALA A 240 -20.55 24.29 -10.07
N LYS A 241 -20.81 25.33 -9.28
CA LYS A 241 -20.03 26.57 -9.23
C LYS A 241 -18.91 26.48 -8.19
N VAL A 242 -17.72 26.14 -8.62
CA VAL A 242 -16.51 26.06 -7.78
C VAL A 242 -15.70 27.33 -7.96
N PRO A 243 -15.41 28.10 -6.88
CA PRO A 243 -14.61 29.32 -6.97
C PRO A 243 -13.23 29.07 -7.60
N VAL A 244 -12.70 30.02 -8.35
CA VAL A 244 -11.38 29.87 -9.02
C VAL A 244 -10.23 29.66 -8.01
N GLU A 245 -10.33 30.23 -6.82
CA GLU A 245 -9.41 30.04 -5.71
C GLU A 245 -9.41 28.61 -5.14
N ASN A 246 -10.40 27.79 -5.48
CA ASN A 246 -10.48 26.37 -5.11
C ASN A 246 -9.84 25.45 -6.16
N LEU A 247 -9.25 25.99 -7.24
CA LEU A 247 -8.34 25.19 -8.08
C LEU A 247 -7.16 24.72 -7.23
N LEU A 248 -6.94 23.42 -7.15
CA LEU A 248 -5.82 22.85 -6.39
C LEU A 248 -4.57 22.79 -7.27
N TYR A 249 -3.51 23.50 -6.86
CA TYR A 249 -2.24 23.65 -7.56
C TYR A 249 -2.39 24.40 -8.90
N LYS A 250 -2.31 23.70 -10.03
CA LYS A 250 -2.29 24.33 -11.38
C LYS A 250 -3.17 23.58 -12.37
N VAL A 251 -3.76 24.29 -13.31
CA VAL A 251 -4.49 23.68 -14.43
C VAL A 251 -3.60 22.69 -15.19
N GLY A 252 -4.13 21.51 -15.47
CA GLY A 252 -3.42 20.43 -16.17
C GLY A 252 -2.43 19.63 -15.30
N LYS A 253 -2.37 19.89 -13.99
CA LYS A 253 -1.48 19.19 -13.05
C LYS A 253 -2.20 18.20 -12.13
N GLY A 254 -3.44 17.86 -12.44
CA GLY A 254 -4.23 16.88 -11.68
C GLY A 254 -3.56 15.50 -11.62
N ALA A 255 -2.87 15.06 -12.67
CA ALA A 255 -2.15 13.79 -12.66
C ALA A 255 -1.05 13.74 -11.59
N THR A 256 -0.29 14.84 -11.42
CA THR A 256 0.73 14.94 -10.36
C THR A 256 0.10 14.77 -8.98
N ILE A 257 -1.03 15.44 -8.73
CA ILE A 257 -1.76 15.32 -7.45
C ILE A 257 -2.27 13.89 -7.26
N ALA A 258 -2.91 13.33 -8.30
CA ALA A 258 -3.52 12.00 -8.22
C ALA A 258 -2.48 10.92 -7.91
N PHE A 259 -1.40 10.87 -8.66
CA PHE A 259 -0.40 9.80 -8.53
C PHE A 259 0.41 9.90 -7.24
N ASN A 260 0.77 11.10 -6.79
CA ASN A 260 1.46 11.28 -5.51
C ASN A 260 0.58 10.84 -4.33
N SER A 261 -0.70 11.19 -4.36
CA SER A 261 -1.65 10.75 -3.32
C SER A 261 -1.84 9.24 -3.32
N LEU A 262 -1.89 8.60 -4.50
CA LEU A 262 -2.04 7.14 -4.63
C LEU A 262 -0.77 6.38 -4.21
N ASN A 263 0.43 6.94 -4.37
CA ASN A 263 1.66 6.29 -3.91
C ASN A 263 1.67 6.10 -2.39
N ILE A 264 1.16 7.09 -1.62
CA ILE A 264 0.93 6.92 -0.17
C ILE A 264 -0.12 5.86 0.11
N GLY A 265 -1.25 5.90 -0.60
CA GLY A 265 -2.32 4.91 -0.45
C GLY A 265 -1.80 3.48 -0.55
N ARG A 266 -0.89 3.20 -1.47
CA ARG A 266 -0.35 1.86 -1.71
C ARG A 266 0.45 1.32 -0.53
N PHE A 267 1.45 2.04 -0.01
CA PHE A 267 2.22 1.51 1.13
C PHE A 267 1.40 1.51 2.43
N LYS A 268 0.50 2.50 2.62
CA LYS A 268 -0.43 2.50 3.75
C LYS A 268 -1.36 1.30 3.72
N LEU A 269 -1.85 0.90 2.53
CA LEU A 269 -2.64 -0.31 2.41
C LEU A 269 -1.83 -1.54 2.82
N GLY A 270 -0.59 -1.67 2.33
CA GLY A 270 0.32 -2.73 2.78
C GLY A 270 0.46 -2.78 4.31
N ALA A 271 0.64 -1.62 4.95
CA ALA A 271 0.75 -1.54 6.41
C ALA A 271 -0.57 -1.88 7.13
N ALA A 272 -1.72 -1.43 6.62
CA ALA A 272 -3.04 -1.78 7.17
C ALA A 272 -3.27 -3.29 7.17
N GLU A 273 -2.86 -3.99 6.10
CA GLU A 273 -3.00 -5.45 5.99
C GLU A 273 -2.15 -6.19 7.03
N LEU A 274 -0.98 -5.66 7.41
CA LEU A 274 -0.16 -6.26 8.47
C LEU A 274 -0.92 -6.35 9.79
N GLY A 275 -1.63 -5.28 10.16
CA GLY A 275 -2.47 -5.26 11.35
C GLY A 275 -3.56 -6.33 11.29
N GLY A 276 -4.29 -6.39 10.17
CA GLY A 276 -5.32 -7.40 9.93
C GLY A 276 -4.80 -8.84 10.01
N MET A 277 -3.65 -9.13 9.40
CA MET A 277 -3.02 -10.45 9.47
C MET A 277 -2.63 -10.83 10.90
N LYS A 278 -2.01 -9.93 11.66
CA LYS A 278 -1.57 -10.18 13.04
C LYS A 278 -2.75 -10.46 13.96
N GLU A 279 -3.81 -9.66 13.86
CA GLU A 279 -5.02 -9.86 14.65
C GLU A 279 -5.73 -11.16 14.25
N THR A 280 -5.81 -11.49 12.96
CA THR A 280 -6.38 -12.76 12.48
C THR A 280 -5.61 -13.96 13.04
N ILE A 281 -4.27 -13.95 12.94
CA ILE A 281 -3.42 -15.04 13.47
C ILE A 281 -3.61 -15.19 14.98
N SER A 282 -3.61 -14.09 15.72
CA SER A 282 -3.81 -14.09 17.17
C SER A 282 -5.15 -14.74 17.54
N TYR A 283 -6.23 -14.32 16.86
CA TYR A 283 -7.58 -14.83 17.10
C TYR A 283 -7.71 -16.32 16.76
N VAL A 284 -7.21 -16.73 15.58
CA VAL A 284 -7.28 -18.11 15.11
C VAL A 284 -6.42 -19.05 15.97
N THR A 285 -5.24 -18.60 16.37
CA THR A 285 -4.34 -19.38 17.24
C THR A 285 -4.98 -19.64 18.60
N LYS A 286 -5.59 -18.61 19.21
CA LYS A 286 -6.32 -18.77 20.47
C LYS A 286 -7.46 -19.79 20.33
N TYR A 287 -8.26 -19.66 19.27
CA TYR A 287 -9.31 -20.63 18.99
C TYR A 287 -8.77 -22.05 18.82
N ALA A 288 -7.67 -22.22 18.06
CA ALA A 288 -7.08 -23.54 17.81
C ALA A 288 -6.51 -24.20 19.07
N LEU A 289 -6.02 -23.41 20.04
CA LEU A 289 -5.57 -23.90 21.36
C LEU A 289 -6.74 -24.36 22.23
N GLU A 290 -7.86 -23.67 22.20
CA GLU A 290 -9.02 -23.93 23.06
C GLU A 290 -9.94 -25.04 22.48
N ARG A 291 -10.12 -25.06 21.15
CA ARG A 291 -11.02 -26.00 20.47
C ARG A 291 -10.49 -27.43 20.51
N LYS A 292 -11.28 -28.36 21.04
CA LYS A 292 -10.91 -29.79 21.11
C LYS A 292 -11.74 -30.61 20.14
N GLN A 293 -11.11 -31.49 19.40
CA GLN A 293 -11.71 -32.55 18.58
C GLN A 293 -10.83 -33.80 18.65
N PHE A 294 -11.40 -34.97 18.50
CA PHE A 294 -10.68 -36.24 18.58
C PHE A 294 -9.87 -36.40 19.88
N GLY A 295 -10.36 -35.84 20.98
CA GLY A 295 -9.75 -35.96 22.31
C GLY A 295 -8.61 -34.99 22.61
N GLN A 296 -8.25 -34.09 21.69
CA GLN A 296 -7.16 -33.12 21.89
C GLN A 296 -7.49 -31.75 21.27
N SER A 297 -6.67 -30.72 21.59
CA SER A 297 -6.72 -29.40 20.95
C SER A 297 -6.43 -29.53 19.45
N ILE A 298 -7.18 -28.79 18.61
CA ILE A 298 -6.94 -28.84 17.16
C ILE A 298 -5.56 -28.29 16.78
N SER A 299 -4.95 -27.45 17.60
CA SER A 299 -3.57 -26.97 17.41
C SER A 299 -2.52 -28.08 17.46
N ASN A 300 -2.86 -29.27 17.98
CA ASN A 300 -1.95 -30.43 18.03
C ASN A 300 -1.89 -31.21 16.71
N PHE A 301 -2.82 -30.98 15.79
CA PHE A 301 -2.80 -31.65 14.48
C PHE A 301 -1.81 -30.97 13.54
N ASP A 302 -0.97 -31.75 12.87
CA ASP A 302 0.11 -31.22 12.03
C ASP A 302 -0.41 -30.38 10.85
N VAL A 303 -1.58 -30.72 10.30
CA VAL A 303 -2.23 -29.93 9.24
C VAL A 303 -2.63 -28.53 9.73
N ILE A 304 -3.04 -28.38 11.00
CA ILE A 304 -3.37 -27.08 11.58
C ILE A 304 -2.10 -26.31 11.91
N LYS A 305 -1.08 -26.97 12.45
CA LYS A 305 0.25 -26.35 12.65
C LYS A 305 0.83 -25.80 11.34
N GLY A 306 0.71 -26.58 10.24
CA GLY A 306 1.15 -26.15 8.91
C GLY A 306 0.44 -24.89 8.44
N LYS A 307 -0.91 -24.82 8.60
CA LYS A 307 -1.69 -23.62 8.27
C LYS A 307 -1.23 -22.40 9.07
N LEU A 308 -1.14 -22.52 10.39
CA LEU A 308 -0.70 -21.43 11.27
C LEU A 308 0.73 -21.01 10.94
N ALA A 309 1.64 -21.93 10.65
CA ALA A 309 3.00 -21.62 10.24
C ALA A 309 3.04 -20.82 8.92
N GLN A 310 2.25 -21.20 7.91
CA GLN A 310 2.15 -20.47 6.64
C GLN A 310 1.57 -19.07 6.81
N MET A 311 0.54 -18.91 7.64
CA MET A 311 0.00 -17.59 7.99
C MET A 311 1.09 -16.69 8.60
N VAL A 312 1.90 -17.22 9.53
CA VAL A 312 3.00 -16.50 10.18
C VAL A 312 4.10 -16.16 9.17
N ILE A 313 4.52 -17.09 8.31
CA ILE A 313 5.55 -16.87 7.29
C ILE A 313 5.13 -15.72 6.36
N LYS A 314 3.91 -15.75 5.80
CA LYS A 314 3.41 -14.68 4.93
C LYS A 314 3.34 -13.34 5.64
N THR A 315 2.88 -13.31 6.89
CA THR A 315 2.79 -12.08 7.68
C THR A 315 4.18 -11.50 7.99
N TYR A 316 5.14 -12.33 8.41
CA TYR A 316 6.50 -11.90 8.69
C TYR A 316 7.19 -11.37 7.43
N SER A 317 7.01 -12.04 6.30
CA SER A 317 7.56 -11.63 5.00
C SER A 317 6.94 -10.32 4.51
N ALA A 318 5.62 -10.16 4.65
CA ALA A 318 4.93 -8.91 4.34
C ALA A 318 5.42 -7.75 5.23
N ASP A 319 5.53 -7.96 6.54
CA ASP A 319 6.03 -6.97 7.49
C ASP A 319 7.47 -6.54 7.14
N SER A 320 8.33 -7.50 6.83
CA SER A 320 9.72 -7.24 6.44
C SER A 320 9.82 -6.38 5.18
N MET A 321 9.01 -6.68 4.16
CA MET A 321 8.99 -5.94 2.90
C MET A 321 8.37 -4.56 3.04
N VAL A 322 7.24 -4.44 3.73
CA VAL A 322 6.50 -3.18 3.90
C VAL A 322 7.37 -2.17 4.65
N TYR A 323 7.95 -2.55 5.79
CA TYR A 323 8.80 -1.63 6.55
C TYR A 323 10.13 -1.33 5.87
N ARG A 324 10.71 -2.28 5.10
CA ARG A 324 11.84 -1.96 4.22
C ARG A 324 11.48 -0.87 3.22
N THR A 325 10.33 -1.01 2.54
CA THR A 325 9.86 -0.02 1.54
C THR A 325 9.67 1.35 2.16
N ILE A 326 9.02 1.42 3.32
CA ILE A 326 8.75 2.68 4.02
C ILE A 326 10.05 3.32 4.51
N GLY A 327 10.99 2.53 5.03
CA GLY A 327 12.32 3.01 5.42
C GLY A 327 13.08 3.62 4.24
N MET A 328 13.08 2.96 3.07
CA MET A 328 13.71 3.49 1.85
C MET A 328 13.09 4.83 1.41
N ILE A 329 11.77 4.97 1.53
CA ILE A 329 11.05 6.21 1.24
C ILE A 329 11.44 7.30 2.24
N GLN A 330 11.47 6.96 3.54
CA GLN A 330 11.80 7.90 4.60
C GLN A 330 13.25 8.40 4.48
N ASP A 331 14.19 7.50 4.19
CA ASP A 331 15.60 7.85 3.96
C ASP A 331 15.79 8.87 2.81
N GLU A 332 14.93 8.88 1.80
CA GLU A 332 14.97 9.89 0.74
C GLU A 332 14.31 11.20 1.17
N ILE A 333 13.21 11.12 1.92
CA ILE A 333 12.53 12.30 2.46
C ILE A 333 13.43 13.05 3.45
N ASP A 334 14.19 12.36 4.27
CA ASP A 334 15.10 12.93 5.28
C ASP A 334 16.26 13.74 4.66
N LYS A 335 16.52 13.57 3.35
CA LYS A 335 17.52 14.37 2.61
C LYS A 335 16.97 15.71 2.13
N LEU A 336 15.66 15.92 2.18
CA LEU A 336 15.00 17.11 1.67
C LEU A 336 15.05 18.26 2.67
N ASP A 337 15.11 19.48 2.13
CA ASP A 337 15.01 20.70 2.93
C ASP A 337 13.55 21.04 3.23
N LYS A 338 13.12 20.79 4.48
CA LYS A 338 11.75 21.09 4.94
C LYS A 338 11.36 22.58 4.81
N SER A 339 12.35 23.49 4.74
CA SER A 339 12.09 24.91 4.59
C SER A 339 11.88 25.36 3.13
N SER A 340 12.08 24.46 2.16
CA SER A 340 11.89 24.73 0.74
C SER A 340 10.41 24.87 0.37
N ASP A 341 10.08 25.88 -0.43
CA ASP A 341 8.74 26.05 -1.03
C ASP A 341 8.33 24.83 -1.89
N SER A 342 9.31 24.07 -2.40
CA SER A 342 9.10 22.85 -3.19
C SER A 342 9.08 21.55 -2.37
N TYR A 343 9.23 21.61 -1.04
CA TYR A 343 9.38 20.44 -0.17
C TYR A 343 8.33 19.33 -0.44
N TYR A 344 7.07 19.67 -0.53
CA TYR A 344 6.01 18.67 -0.77
C TYR A 344 6.03 18.10 -2.19
N LEU A 345 6.50 18.85 -3.19
CA LEU A 345 6.71 18.33 -4.54
C LEU A 345 7.88 17.36 -4.56
N GLU A 346 9.00 17.76 -3.96
CA GLU A 346 10.20 16.93 -3.83
C GLU A 346 9.93 15.66 -3.02
N MET A 347 9.13 15.75 -1.97
CA MET A 347 8.65 14.58 -1.20
C MET A 347 7.83 13.63 -2.08
N GLY A 348 6.95 14.17 -2.94
CA GLY A 348 6.21 13.37 -3.93
C GLY A 348 7.14 12.64 -4.89
N GLU A 349 8.17 13.31 -5.40
CA GLU A 349 9.19 12.73 -6.28
C GLU A 349 10.04 11.67 -5.55
N ALA A 350 10.39 11.90 -4.28
CA ALA A 350 11.08 10.92 -3.45
C ALA A 350 10.26 9.62 -3.28
N MET A 351 8.95 9.75 -3.07
CA MET A 351 8.05 8.59 -3.00
C MET A 351 7.89 7.90 -4.35
N GLU A 352 7.84 8.66 -5.47
CA GLU A 352 7.73 8.08 -6.81
C GLU A 352 8.98 7.26 -7.20
N LYS A 353 10.15 7.59 -6.67
CA LYS A 353 11.36 6.77 -6.86
C LYS A 353 11.13 5.31 -6.48
N TYR A 354 10.29 5.06 -5.46
CA TYR A 354 9.94 3.73 -4.94
C TYR A 354 8.51 3.28 -5.30
N ALA A 355 7.97 3.74 -6.42
CA ALA A 355 6.66 3.32 -6.92
C ALA A 355 6.59 1.80 -7.18
N ILE A 356 7.72 1.17 -7.54
CA ILE A 356 7.87 -0.28 -7.71
C ILE A 356 7.60 -0.99 -6.37
N GLU A 357 8.37 -0.65 -5.34
CA GLU A 357 8.30 -1.27 -4.03
C GLU A 357 6.97 -0.97 -3.31
N SER A 358 6.44 0.24 -3.47
CA SER A 358 5.10 0.61 -2.95
C SER A 358 4.00 -0.23 -3.61
N SER A 359 4.09 -0.49 -4.92
CA SER A 359 3.18 -1.39 -5.62
C SER A 359 3.34 -2.85 -5.16
N MET A 360 4.58 -3.30 -4.91
CA MET A 360 4.86 -4.61 -4.33
C MET A 360 4.26 -4.76 -2.93
N ALA A 361 4.43 -3.75 -2.06
CA ALA A 361 3.87 -3.73 -0.72
C ALA A 361 2.32 -3.87 -0.73
N LYS A 362 1.66 -3.16 -1.66
CA LYS A 362 0.21 -3.25 -1.83
C LYS A 362 -0.24 -4.62 -2.32
N ILE A 363 0.44 -5.19 -3.32
CA ILE A 363 0.07 -6.50 -3.87
C ILE A 363 0.28 -7.58 -2.81
N TYR A 364 1.48 -7.68 -2.27
CA TYR A 364 1.84 -8.76 -1.35
C TYR A 364 1.05 -8.68 -0.04
N GLY A 365 0.85 -7.46 0.50
CA GLY A 365 0.02 -7.25 1.69
C GLY A 365 -1.41 -7.76 1.47
N SER A 366 -2.10 -7.28 0.42
CA SER A 366 -3.49 -7.63 0.17
C SER A 366 -3.70 -9.11 -0.23
N GLU A 367 -2.76 -9.73 -0.94
CA GLU A 367 -2.84 -11.16 -1.29
C GLU A 367 -2.50 -12.05 -0.09
N SER A 368 -1.54 -11.63 0.76
CA SER A 368 -1.22 -12.35 2.00
C SER A 368 -2.34 -12.25 3.02
N MET A 369 -3.00 -11.10 3.17
CA MET A 369 -4.15 -10.95 4.04
C MET A 369 -5.31 -11.85 3.59
N ALA A 370 -5.60 -11.90 2.29
CA ALA A 370 -6.61 -12.79 1.75
C ALA A 370 -6.31 -14.27 2.08
N TYR A 371 -5.05 -14.69 1.95
CA TYR A 371 -4.61 -16.03 2.32
C TYR A 371 -4.78 -16.29 3.82
N VAL A 372 -4.33 -15.37 4.68
CA VAL A 372 -4.42 -15.49 6.13
C VAL A 372 -5.87 -15.58 6.60
N LEU A 373 -6.77 -14.80 6.01
CA LEU A 373 -8.20 -14.86 6.32
C LEU A 373 -8.85 -16.17 5.86
N ASP A 374 -8.52 -16.64 4.66
CA ASP A 374 -9.05 -17.88 4.12
C ASP A 374 -8.65 -19.08 5.01
N GLU A 375 -7.38 -19.19 5.34
CA GLU A 375 -6.86 -20.23 6.23
C GLU A 375 -7.37 -20.07 7.67
N GLY A 376 -7.62 -18.83 8.10
CA GLY A 376 -8.24 -18.55 9.41
C GLY A 376 -9.68 -19.07 9.49
N ILE A 377 -10.51 -18.76 8.49
CA ILE A 377 -11.88 -19.29 8.38
C ILE A 377 -11.86 -20.81 8.31
N GLN A 378 -10.98 -21.36 7.46
CA GLN A 378 -10.86 -22.81 7.31
C GLN A 378 -10.46 -23.50 8.63
N THR A 379 -9.54 -22.91 9.41
CA THR A 379 -9.12 -23.43 10.72
C THR A 379 -10.25 -23.40 11.74
N MET A 380 -11.09 -22.36 11.72
CA MET A 380 -12.23 -22.22 12.61
C MET A 380 -13.45 -23.06 12.18
N GLY A 381 -13.48 -23.51 10.91
CA GLY A 381 -14.59 -24.25 10.36
C GLY A 381 -15.91 -23.47 10.39
N GLY A 382 -17.03 -24.08 10.80
CA GLY A 382 -18.33 -23.40 10.85
C GLY A 382 -18.34 -22.11 11.67
N TYR A 383 -17.53 -22.03 12.72
CA TYR A 383 -17.39 -20.82 13.54
C TYR A 383 -16.69 -19.67 12.80
N GLY A 384 -15.85 -19.95 11.83
CA GLY A 384 -15.26 -18.92 10.97
C GLY A 384 -16.22 -18.37 9.93
N PHE A 385 -17.31 -19.10 9.63
CA PHE A 385 -18.26 -18.76 8.57
C PHE A 385 -19.47 -17.94 9.04
N VAL A 386 -19.81 -18.00 10.33
CA VAL A 386 -20.99 -17.31 10.88
C VAL A 386 -20.64 -15.90 11.37
N GLU A 387 -21.61 -14.99 11.28
CA GLU A 387 -21.44 -13.54 11.52
C GLU A 387 -21.10 -13.17 12.97
N GLU A 388 -21.41 -14.03 13.93
CA GLU A 388 -21.13 -13.82 15.36
C GLU A 388 -19.62 -13.78 15.65
N TYR A 389 -18.79 -14.23 14.71
CA TYR A 389 -17.33 -14.23 14.80
C TYR A 389 -16.72 -13.23 13.78
N PRO A 390 -15.61 -12.58 14.10
CA PRO A 390 -15.14 -11.44 13.31
C PRO A 390 -14.66 -11.80 11.89
N LEU A 391 -14.25 -13.05 11.64
CA LEU A 391 -13.59 -13.41 10.39
C LEU A 391 -14.52 -13.34 9.17
N ALA A 392 -15.80 -13.69 9.30
CA ALA A 392 -16.74 -13.63 8.19
C ALA A 392 -16.89 -12.20 7.63
N SER A 393 -17.06 -11.21 8.51
CA SER A 393 -17.14 -9.80 8.12
C SER A 393 -15.81 -9.28 7.56
N THR A 394 -14.70 -9.61 8.23
CA THR A 394 -13.35 -9.19 7.80
C THR A 394 -13.01 -9.77 6.42
N TYR A 395 -13.31 -11.03 6.15
CA TYR A 395 -13.09 -11.69 4.85
C TYR A 395 -13.81 -10.97 3.70
N ARG A 396 -15.08 -10.61 3.91
CA ARG A 396 -15.82 -9.85 2.90
C ARG A 396 -15.25 -8.45 2.70
N SER A 397 -14.84 -7.82 3.78
CA SER A 397 -14.28 -6.46 3.75
C SER A 397 -12.91 -6.41 3.08
N ASP A 398 -12.04 -7.41 3.34
CA ASP A 398 -10.71 -7.51 2.72
C ASP A 398 -10.78 -7.60 1.19
N ARG A 399 -11.84 -8.17 0.63
CA ARG A 399 -11.91 -8.41 -0.82
C ARG A 399 -11.66 -7.17 -1.67
N ILE A 400 -12.00 -5.98 -1.17
CA ILE A 400 -11.81 -4.71 -1.91
C ILE A 400 -10.33 -4.33 -2.03
N ASN A 401 -9.46 -4.78 -1.12
CA ASN A 401 -8.06 -4.38 -1.05
C ASN A 401 -7.23 -4.79 -2.27
N ARG A 402 -7.68 -5.81 -3.00
CA ARG A 402 -7.08 -6.21 -4.28
C ARG A 402 -7.61 -5.42 -5.49
N ILE A 403 -8.62 -4.54 -5.29
CA ILE A 403 -9.32 -3.79 -6.35
C ILE A 403 -8.96 -2.30 -6.32
N TRP A 404 -9.12 -1.63 -5.18
CA TRP A 404 -8.87 -0.20 -5.06
C TRP A 404 -7.38 0.16 -4.99
N GLU A 405 -7.03 1.47 -5.01
CA GLU A 405 -5.63 1.97 -5.04
C GLU A 405 -4.83 1.45 -6.26
N GLY A 406 -5.53 1.22 -7.38
CA GLY A 406 -5.09 0.44 -8.51
C GLY A 406 -5.24 -1.06 -8.23
N SER A 407 -5.93 -1.80 -9.11
CA SER A 407 -6.04 -3.25 -8.93
C SER A 407 -4.66 -3.92 -8.88
N ASN A 408 -4.58 -5.13 -8.34
CA ASN A 408 -3.30 -5.83 -8.24
C ASN A 408 -2.69 -6.05 -9.62
N GLU A 409 -3.50 -6.25 -10.66
CA GLU A 409 -3.06 -6.33 -12.06
C GLU A 409 -2.43 -5.01 -12.52
N ILE A 410 -3.07 -3.87 -12.23
CA ILE A 410 -2.52 -2.54 -12.58
C ILE A 410 -1.20 -2.29 -11.82
N ASN A 411 -1.12 -2.66 -10.54
CA ASN A 411 0.13 -2.53 -9.79
C ASN A 411 1.25 -3.42 -10.36
N ARG A 412 0.95 -4.62 -10.88
CA ARG A 412 1.92 -5.46 -11.62
C ARG A 412 2.39 -4.79 -12.89
N GLN A 413 1.49 -4.14 -13.62
CA GLN A 413 1.87 -3.36 -14.82
C GLN A 413 2.71 -2.12 -14.47
N ILE A 414 2.47 -1.49 -13.32
CA ILE A 414 3.32 -0.39 -12.82
C ILE A 414 4.73 -0.91 -12.52
N ILE A 415 4.88 -2.02 -11.81
CA ILE A 415 6.19 -2.65 -11.52
C ILE A 415 6.93 -2.91 -12.82
N ALA A 416 6.33 -3.65 -13.74
CA ALA A 416 6.96 -3.99 -15.02
C ALA A 416 7.28 -2.75 -15.86
N GLY A 417 6.34 -1.79 -15.95
CA GLY A 417 6.52 -0.57 -16.72
C GLY A 417 7.69 0.29 -16.25
N TYR A 418 7.83 0.49 -14.92
CA TYR A 418 8.98 1.21 -14.36
C TYR A 418 10.29 0.43 -14.56
N MET A 419 10.29 -0.90 -14.40
CA MET A 419 11.48 -1.73 -14.65
C MET A 419 11.92 -1.65 -16.12
N ILE A 420 10.98 -1.77 -17.07
CA ILE A 420 11.26 -1.63 -18.52
C ILE A 420 11.83 -0.22 -18.82
N LYS A 421 11.18 0.83 -18.31
CA LYS A 421 11.65 2.22 -18.51
C LYS A 421 13.07 2.40 -18.01
N ARG A 422 13.37 1.95 -16.78
CA ARG A 422 14.71 2.08 -16.18
C ARG A 422 15.78 1.27 -16.90
N ALA A 423 15.44 0.09 -17.39
CA ALA A 423 16.33 -0.73 -18.19
C ALA A 423 16.65 -0.09 -19.55
N LEU A 424 15.64 0.48 -20.23
CA LEU A 424 15.81 1.16 -21.52
C LEU A 424 16.57 2.49 -21.43
N LEU A 425 16.48 3.18 -20.27
CA LEU A 425 17.21 4.42 -20.02
C LEU A 425 18.59 4.18 -19.39
N ASP A 426 19.03 2.92 -19.26
CA ASP A 426 20.28 2.51 -18.58
C ASP A 426 20.39 3.04 -17.12
N GLU A 427 19.24 3.33 -16.46
CA GLU A 427 19.18 3.67 -15.04
C GLU A 427 19.44 2.44 -14.13
N LEU A 428 19.16 1.24 -14.64
CA LEU A 428 19.53 -0.05 -14.05
C LEU A 428 20.53 -0.74 -14.96
N PRO A 429 21.71 -1.19 -14.45
CA PRO A 429 22.78 -1.79 -15.25
C PRO A 429 22.47 -3.26 -15.64
N ILE A 430 21.31 -3.49 -16.29
CA ILE A 430 20.84 -4.83 -16.65
C ILE A 430 21.83 -5.54 -17.58
N ARG A 431 22.31 -4.84 -18.62
CA ARG A 431 23.24 -5.42 -19.61
C ARG A 431 24.57 -5.82 -19.00
N GLU A 432 25.08 -4.99 -18.07
CA GLU A 432 26.30 -5.29 -17.33
C GLU A 432 26.12 -6.57 -16.50
N LYS A 433 25.02 -6.66 -15.75
CA LYS A 433 24.70 -7.84 -14.94
C LYS A 433 24.50 -9.10 -15.75
N ILE A 434 23.93 -9.01 -16.93
CA ILE A 434 23.82 -10.15 -17.86
C ILE A 434 25.22 -10.65 -18.26
N SER A 435 26.17 -9.77 -18.54
CA SER A 435 27.53 -10.17 -18.90
C SER A 435 28.29 -10.88 -17.77
N GLU A 436 27.88 -10.70 -16.51
CA GLU A 436 28.48 -11.33 -15.33
C GLU A 436 27.90 -12.73 -15.05
N ILE A 437 26.76 -13.11 -15.65
CA ILE A 437 26.05 -14.37 -15.31
C ILE A 437 26.89 -15.61 -15.54
N ASP A 438 27.60 -15.74 -16.64
CA ASP A 438 28.44 -16.88 -16.90
C ASP A 438 29.55 -17.03 -15.86
N SER A 439 30.13 -15.91 -15.43
CA SER A 439 31.11 -15.88 -14.34
C SER A 439 30.48 -16.27 -13.00
N PHE A 440 29.25 -15.87 -12.73
CA PHE A 440 28.51 -16.27 -11.54
C PHE A 440 28.25 -17.77 -11.52
N LEU A 441 27.72 -18.32 -12.63
CA LEU A 441 27.36 -19.74 -12.74
C LEU A 441 28.58 -20.69 -12.75
N SER A 442 29.75 -20.23 -13.22
CA SER A 442 30.96 -21.02 -13.24
C SER A 442 31.65 -21.16 -11.88
N LYS A 443 31.28 -20.30 -10.91
CA LYS A 443 31.84 -20.37 -9.56
C LYS A 443 31.09 -21.41 -8.73
N SER A 444 31.82 -22.36 -8.15
CA SER A 444 31.21 -23.24 -7.14
C SER A 444 30.75 -22.42 -5.95
N PRO A 445 29.52 -22.62 -5.46
CA PRO A 445 29.06 -21.92 -4.28
C PRO A 445 29.95 -22.26 -3.07
N SER A 446 30.35 -21.24 -2.33
CA SER A 446 30.98 -21.41 -1.02
C SER A 446 30.06 -20.85 0.06
N PHE A 447 29.80 -21.66 1.06
CA PHE A 447 28.93 -21.28 2.16
C PHE A 447 29.77 -20.99 3.39
N ASN A 448 29.40 -19.90 4.09
CA ASN A 448 30.09 -19.53 5.34
C ASN A 448 29.31 -20.13 6.52
N ASP A 449 29.92 -21.08 7.22
CA ASP A 449 29.30 -21.76 8.37
C ASP A 449 28.99 -20.80 9.54
N SER A 450 29.67 -19.64 9.62
CA SER A 450 29.36 -18.63 10.61
C SER A 450 28.13 -17.78 10.28
N ASN A 451 27.64 -17.83 9.03
CA ASN A 451 26.40 -17.18 8.60
C ASN A 451 25.31 -18.22 8.38
N PRO A 452 24.32 -18.36 9.27
CA PRO A 452 23.31 -19.41 9.22
C PRO A 452 22.36 -19.29 8.01
N LEU A 453 22.42 -18.17 7.27
CA LEU A 453 21.56 -17.86 6.11
C LEU A 453 22.38 -17.74 4.80
N SER A 454 23.61 -18.24 4.77
CA SER A 454 24.49 -18.14 3.58
C SER A 454 23.98 -18.90 2.37
N LYS A 455 23.26 -20.01 2.56
CA LYS A 455 22.63 -20.81 1.50
C LYS A 455 21.43 -20.08 0.91
N GLU A 456 20.58 -19.52 1.75
CA GLU A 456 19.41 -18.77 1.37
C GLU A 456 19.80 -17.49 0.60
N LYS A 457 20.86 -16.82 1.06
CA LYS A 457 21.44 -15.67 0.34
C LYS A 457 21.86 -16.06 -1.08
N TYR A 458 22.61 -17.13 -1.24
CA TYR A 458 23.02 -17.63 -2.55
C TYR A 458 21.83 -18.03 -3.42
N ALA A 459 20.82 -18.65 -2.85
CA ALA A 459 19.61 -19.05 -3.56
C ALA A 459 18.83 -17.83 -4.12
N ILE A 460 18.71 -16.76 -3.33
CA ILE A 460 18.06 -15.51 -3.78
C ILE A 460 18.90 -14.82 -4.85
N ASP A 461 20.24 -14.73 -4.69
CA ASP A 461 21.13 -14.19 -5.72
C ASP A 461 21.02 -14.98 -7.04
N THR A 462 20.90 -16.31 -6.98
CA THR A 462 20.64 -17.16 -8.15
C THR A 462 19.27 -16.86 -8.78
N GLY A 463 18.24 -16.69 -7.96
CA GLY A 463 16.90 -16.28 -8.41
C GLY A 463 16.91 -14.93 -9.14
N LYS A 464 17.72 -13.97 -8.66
CA LYS A 464 17.91 -12.67 -9.33
C LYS A 464 18.54 -12.85 -10.72
N GLN A 465 19.55 -13.73 -10.87
CA GLN A 465 20.14 -14.02 -12.19
C GLN A 465 19.10 -14.63 -13.14
N MET A 466 18.24 -15.52 -12.64
CA MET A 466 17.16 -16.12 -13.43
C MET A 466 16.16 -15.07 -13.92
N ALA A 467 15.73 -14.17 -13.02
CA ALA A 467 14.81 -13.08 -13.36
C ALA A 467 15.44 -12.09 -14.36
N LEU A 468 16.72 -11.75 -14.17
CA LEU A 468 17.48 -10.91 -15.10
C LEU A 468 17.58 -11.52 -16.51
N LEU A 469 17.85 -12.84 -16.61
CA LEU A 469 17.90 -13.55 -17.90
C LEU A 469 16.54 -13.50 -18.61
N LEU A 470 15.46 -13.81 -17.91
CA LEU A 470 14.11 -13.75 -18.50
C LEU A 470 13.78 -12.31 -18.95
N PHE A 471 14.06 -11.32 -18.11
CA PHE A 471 13.80 -9.91 -18.41
C PHE A 471 14.61 -9.42 -19.60
N HIS A 472 15.90 -9.78 -19.67
CA HIS A 472 16.77 -9.44 -20.79
C HIS A 472 16.28 -10.06 -22.11
N ASN A 473 15.91 -11.34 -22.11
CA ASN A 473 15.36 -12.00 -23.29
C ASN A 473 14.05 -11.38 -23.75
N ALA A 474 13.16 -11.03 -22.80
CA ALA A 474 11.92 -10.32 -23.10
C ALA A 474 12.18 -8.94 -23.72
N LEU A 475 13.14 -8.17 -23.17
CA LEU A 475 13.52 -6.87 -23.73
C LEU A 475 14.16 -6.99 -25.13
N ASN A 476 14.96 -8.03 -25.39
CA ASN A 476 15.55 -8.26 -26.70
C ASN A 476 14.50 -8.62 -27.76
N GLU A 477 13.48 -9.38 -27.38
CA GLU A 477 12.41 -9.82 -28.30
C GLU A 477 11.43 -8.68 -28.58
N TYR A 478 10.96 -7.98 -27.55
CA TYR A 478 9.84 -7.04 -27.66
C TYR A 478 10.26 -5.55 -27.54
N GLY A 479 11.45 -5.25 -27.04
CA GLY A 479 11.90 -3.87 -26.81
C GLY A 479 10.94 -3.06 -25.95
N GLN A 480 10.56 -1.87 -26.40
CA GLN A 480 9.58 -1.01 -25.72
C GLN A 480 8.12 -1.53 -25.84
N ASP A 481 7.85 -2.46 -26.74
CA ASP A 481 6.53 -3.08 -26.90
C ASP A 481 6.27 -4.18 -25.85
N LEU A 482 7.28 -4.59 -25.08
CA LEU A 482 7.15 -5.52 -23.95
C LEU A 482 6.03 -5.11 -22.97
N LYS A 483 5.79 -3.81 -22.80
CA LYS A 483 4.68 -3.30 -21.99
C LYS A 483 3.28 -3.75 -22.44
N HIS A 484 3.14 -4.23 -23.68
CA HIS A 484 1.87 -4.73 -24.23
C HIS A 484 1.73 -6.25 -24.08
N GLU A 485 2.82 -6.95 -23.76
CA GLU A 485 2.83 -8.39 -23.48
C GLU A 485 2.45 -8.64 -22.00
N GLN A 486 1.16 -8.41 -21.68
CA GLN A 486 0.69 -8.30 -20.29
C GLN A 486 0.87 -9.60 -19.48
N GLN A 487 0.77 -10.77 -20.08
CA GLN A 487 1.02 -12.04 -19.39
C GLN A 487 2.51 -12.18 -19.01
N LEU A 488 3.41 -11.79 -19.90
CA LEU A 488 4.85 -11.83 -19.64
C LEU A 488 5.28 -10.79 -18.63
N THR A 489 4.73 -9.56 -18.73
CA THR A 489 5.00 -8.50 -17.74
C THR A 489 4.45 -8.83 -16.37
N GLU A 490 3.33 -9.55 -16.27
CA GLU A 490 2.80 -10.06 -15.01
C GLU A 490 3.75 -11.11 -14.39
N ILE A 491 4.26 -12.06 -15.19
CA ILE A 491 5.25 -13.04 -14.73
C ILE A 491 6.50 -12.34 -14.19
N LEU A 492 7.04 -11.37 -14.95
CA LEU A 492 8.21 -10.60 -14.52
C LEU A 492 7.95 -9.83 -13.23
N ALA A 493 6.81 -9.16 -13.13
CA ALA A 493 6.42 -8.43 -11.92
C ALA A 493 6.31 -9.35 -10.70
N ASN A 494 5.75 -10.55 -10.86
CA ASN A 494 5.68 -11.57 -9.81
C ASN A 494 7.06 -12.08 -9.41
N MET A 495 7.97 -12.33 -10.36
CA MET A 495 9.35 -12.71 -10.03
C MET A 495 10.08 -11.63 -9.24
N PHE A 496 9.91 -10.35 -9.61
CA PHE A 496 10.51 -9.24 -8.90
C PHE A 496 9.92 -9.08 -7.49
N LEU A 497 8.61 -9.25 -7.35
CA LEU A 497 7.90 -9.21 -6.07
C LEU A 497 8.41 -10.30 -5.11
N GLU A 498 8.47 -11.54 -5.57
CA GLU A 498 8.94 -12.68 -4.77
C GLU A 498 10.40 -12.51 -4.33
N LEU A 499 11.27 -12.04 -5.23
CA LEU A 499 12.68 -11.76 -4.91
C LEU A 499 12.83 -10.65 -3.88
N PHE A 500 12.10 -9.54 -4.03
CA PHE A 500 12.15 -8.43 -3.08
C PHE A 500 11.64 -8.85 -1.70
N THR A 501 10.58 -9.67 -1.66
CA THR A 501 10.02 -10.17 -0.41
C THR A 501 10.99 -11.14 0.28
N ALA A 502 11.59 -12.08 -0.48
CA ALA A 502 12.56 -13.04 0.08
C ALA A 502 13.81 -12.32 0.62
N GLU A 503 14.34 -11.36 -0.13
CA GLU A 503 15.50 -10.58 0.33
C GLU A 503 15.18 -9.75 1.58
N SER A 504 13.98 -9.16 1.65
CA SER A 504 13.55 -8.39 2.81
C SER A 504 13.40 -9.27 4.04
N THR A 505 12.81 -10.45 3.87
CA THR A 505 12.66 -11.46 4.93
C THR A 505 14.01 -11.93 5.45
N LEU A 506 14.93 -12.22 4.53
CA LEU A 506 16.28 -12.66 4.86
C LEU A 506 17.07 -11.57 5.60
N GLY A 507 17.01 -10.35 5.11
CA GLY A 507 17.71 -9.20 5.72
C GLY A 507 17.23 -8.91 7.13
N ARG A 508 15.92 -9.00 7.39
CA ARG A 508 15.36 -8.87 8.75
C ARG A 508 15.78 -10.00 9.66
N ALA A 509 15.75 -11.25 9.17
CA ALA A 509 16.21 -12.40 9.95
C ALA A 509 17.70 -12.30 10.27
N ALA A 510 18.55 -11.85 9.35
CA ALA A 510 19.97 -11.61 9.57
C ALA A 510 20.20 -10.52 10.63
N PHE A 511 19.47 -9.41 10.58
CA PHE A 511 19.53 -8.35 11.59
C PHE A 511 19.18 -8.86 13.00
N SER A 512 18.14 -9.70 13.11
CA SER A 512 17.75 -10.31 14.39
C SER A 512 18.84 -11.19 14.98
N VAL A 513 19.58 -11.92 14.15
CA VAL A 513 20.73 -12.73 14.58
C VAL A 513 21.88 -11.84 15.09
N GLU A 514 22.24 -10.80 14.35
CA GLU A 514 23.34 -9.89 14.70
C GLU A 514 23.06 -9.10 15.98
N SER A 515 21.79 -8.74 16.22
CA SER A 515 21.38 -7.99 17.42
C SER A 515 21.25 -8.83 18.68
N SER A 516 21.67 -10.11 18.66
CA SER A 516 21.54 -11.08 19.77
C SER A 516 20.09 -11.31 20.25
N GLN A 517 19.10 -10.93 19.44
CA GLN A 517 17.68 -11.16 19.67
C GLN A 517 17.17 -12.39 18.89
N ALA A 518 18.09 -13.27 18.44
CA ALA A 518 17.78 -14.38 17.56
C ALA A 518 16.82 -15.39 18.22
N ASP A 519 15.57 -15.29 17.87
CA ASP A 519 14.67 -16.42 17.94
C ASP A 519 14.97 -17.34 16.75
N LEU A 520 15.23 -18.63 16.99
CA LEU A 520 15.48 -19.62 15.93
C LEU A 520 14.31 -19.69 14.92
N VAL A 521 13.13 -19.35 15.35
CA VAL A 521 11.91 -19.31 14.51
C VAL A 521 12.07 -18.35 13.33
N VAL A 522 12.71 -17.19 13.50
CA VAL A 522 12.88 -16.24 12.38
C VAL A 522 13.80 -16.78 11.28
N LEU A 523 14.79 -17.60 11.67
CA LEU A 523 15.67 -18.29 10.72
C LEU A 523 14.89 -19.34 9.92
N ASP A 524 14.02 -20.09 10.58
CA ASP A 524 13.20 -21.11 9.92
C ASP A 524 12.16 -20.46 9.00
N ILE A 525 11.57 -19.33 9.39
CA ILE A 525 10.70 -18.52 8.51
C ILE A 525 11.47 -18.12 7.25
N ALA A 526 12.67 -17.56 7.39
CA ALA A 526 13.48 -17.14 6.25
C ALA A 526 13.86 -18.30 5.32
N ARG A 527 14.21 -19.46 5.88
CA ARG A 527 14.56 -20.69 5.12
C ARG A 527 13.36 -21.23 4.32
N VAL A 528 12.21 -21.39 4.99
CA VAL A 528 11.00 -21.92 4.34
C VAL A 528 10.55 -20.97 3.25
N HIS A 529 10.45 -19.65 3.56
CA HIS A 529 10.04 -18.66 2.57
C HIS A 529 10.98 -18.62 1.36
N THR A 530 12.29 -18.65 1.58
CA THR A 530 13.27 -18.69 0.46
C THR A 530 13.08 -19.94 -0.40
N ALA A 531 12.85 -21.11 0.19
CA ALA A 531 12.64 -22.34 -0.57
C ALA A 531 11.36 -22.28 -1.43
N GLU A 532 10.26 -21.75 -0.88
CA GLU A 532 8.99 -21.56 -1.60
C GLU A 532 9.16 -20.58 -2.76
N VAL A 533 9.84 -19.45 -2.52
CA VAL A 533 10.15 -18.47 -3.56
C VAL A 533 10.98 -19.08 -4.68
N CYS A 534 12.03 -19.87 -4.38
CA CYS A 534 12.84 -20.53 -5.41
C CYS A 534 12.02 -21.45 -6.30
N LEU A 535 11.08 -22.22 -5.74
CA LEU A 535 10.17 -23.08 -6.53
C LEU A 535 9.22 -22.25 -7.40
N SER A 536 8.67 -21.17 -6.85
CA SER A 536 7.81 -20.23 -7.58
C SER A 536 8.56 -19.59 -8.76
N LEU A 537 9.78 -19.09 -8.53
CA LEU A 537 10.64 -18.49 -9.55
C LEU A 537 10.94 -19.45 -10.70
N LEU A 538 11.25 -20.72 -10.40
CA LEU A 538 11.52 -21.73 -11.43
C LEU A 538 10.30 -21.94 -12.33
N ASN A 539 9.11 -22.07 -11.75
CA ASN A 539 7.87 -22.23 -12.51
C ASN A 539 7.57 -21.01 -13.39
N MET A 540 7.72 -19.81 -12.84
CA MET A 540 7.52 -18.56 -13.56
C MET A 540 8.53 -18.40 -14.71
N ALA A 541 9.81 -18.69 -14.47
CA ALA A 541 10.85 -18.61 -15.49
C ALA A 541 10.59 -19.56 -16.66
N LEU A 542 10.21 -20.81 -16.39
CA LEU A 542 9.87 -21.79 -17.42
C LEU A 542 8.65 -21.36 -18.24
N THR A 543 7.62 -20.83 -17.57
CA THR A 543 6.42 -20.32 -18.24
C THR A 543 6.77 -19.11 -19.13
N GLY A 544 7.52 -18.14 -18.60
CA GLY A 544 7.91 -16.94 -19.33
C GLY A 544 8.80 -17.25 -20.55
N LEU A 545 9.76 -18.17 -20.42
CA LEU A 545 10.60 -18.61 -21.55
C LEU A 545 9.77 -19.29 -22.65
N ASN A 546 8.79 -20.12 -22.27
CA ASN A 546 7.89 -20.73 -23.26
C ASN A 546 7.08 -19.68 -24.02
N GLY A 547 6.63 -18.63 -23.34
CA GLY A 547 5.91 -17.50 -23.95
C GLY A 547 6.77 -16.77 -24.99
N ILE A 548 8.02 -16.43 -24.64
CA ILE A 548 8.95 -15.76 -25.55
C ILE A 548 9.25 -16.61 -26.78
N THR A 549 9.54 -17.92 -26.59
CA THR A 549 9.99 -18.79 -27.68
C THR A 549 8.87 -19.24 -28.63
N ARG A 550 7.63 -19.24 -28.19
CA ARG A 550 6.46 -19.68 -28.98
C ARG A 550 5.55 -18.54 -29.43
N GLY A 551 5.83 -17.28 -29.02
CA GLY A 551 5.03 -16.11 -29.35
C GLY A 551 3.64 -16.09 -28.70
N SER A 552 3.36 -16.99 -27.76
CA SER A 552 2.15 -17.00 -26.92
C SER A 552 2.39 -17.83 -25.66
N LEU A 553 1.81 -17.40 -24.57
CA LEU A 553 1.74 -18.16 -23.32
C LEU A 553 0.51 -19.03 -23.26
#